data_6b5023b70062996e0ff049e057419e12
#
_entry.id   6b5023b70062996e0ff049e057419e12
#
_cell.length_a   1.000
_cell.length_b   1.000
_cell.length_c   1.000
_cell.angle_alpha   90.00
_cell.angle_beta   90.00
_cell.angle_gamma   90.00
#
_symmetry.space_group_name_H-M   'P 1'
#
loop_
_entity.id
_entity.type
_entity.pdbx_description
1 polymer ?
#
loop_
_entity_poly.entity_id
_entity_poly.type
_entity_poly.pdbx_seq_one_letter_code
_entity_poly.pdbx_strand_id
1 'polypeptide(L)'
;EEILQLDLDPGMDADAGHLSAEGRVAKHAGVSAQGRAADKWLLDACRLTWRAKLHMHLLLDLFNQAREKAEAEAIAVFGDNLKDLLLAAPAGPKAVLGLDPGLRTGVKVAVVDRTGKLVDTATIYPHEPKRQWDQSLHVLRALCAKHAVELIAIGNGTASRETDKLAGDLIKLAPELKMQKIVVSEAGASVYSASEFAAKEFPDLDVSIRGAVSIARRLQDPLAELVKIDP
;
A
#
# COMPACT_ATOMS: atom_id res chain seq x y z
N GLU A 1 9.97 2.29 -5.49
CA GLU A 1 10.61 3.40 -6.24
C GLU A 1 11.32 4.30 -5.25
N GLU A 2 12.55 4.66 -5.56
CA GLU A 2 13.38 5.50 -4.71
C GLU A 2 12.90 6.96 -4.81
N ILE A 3 12.42 7.50 -3.70
CA ILE A 3 11.82 8.84 -3.67
C ILE A 3 12.76 9.84 -3.01
N LEU A 4 13.67 9.36 -2.13
CA LEU A 4 14.58 10.19 -1.37
C LEU A 4 16.01 9.66 -1.53
N GLN A 5 16.93 10.57 -1.78
CA GLN A 5 18.37 10.32 -1.65
C GLN A 5 18.84 11.04 -0.39
N LEU A 6 19.41 10.26 0.55
CA LEU A 6 19.91 10.78 1.81
C LEU A 6 21.43 10.83 1.80
N ASP A 7 22.01 11.88 2.36
CA ASP A 7 23.43 12.04 2.54
C ASP A 7 23.71 12.60 3.95
N LEU A 8 24.93 12.38 4.43
CA LEU A 8 25.41 12.91 5.71
C LEU A 8 26.17 14.19 5.47
N ASP A 9 25.56 15.32 5.79
CA ASP A 9 26.25 16.61 5.89
C ASP A 9 26.56 16.91 7.37
N PRO A 10 27.83 16.90 7.77
CA PRO A 10 28.22 17.23 9.16
C PRO A 10 28.03 18.73 9.50
N GLY A 11 27.54 19.56 8.56
CA GLY A 11 27.30 20.99 8.76
C GLY A 11 28.60 21.79 9.00
N MET A 12 29.73 21.33 8.45
CA MET A 12 31.04 21.92 8.65
C MET A 12 31.67 22.32 7.33
N ASP A 13 32.05 23.58 7.19
CA ASP A 13 32.79 24.05 6.02
C ASP A 13 34.11 23.27 5.90
N ALA A 14 34.39 22.75 4.70
CA ALA A 14 35.62 22.05 4.40
C ALA A 14 36.88 22.95 4.65
N ASP A 15 36.70 24.26 4.51
CA ASP A 15 37.77 25.29 4.68
C ASP A 15 37.86 25.80 6.14
N ALA A 16 37.03 25.36 7.04
CA ALA A 16 37.00 25.81 8.44
C ALA A 16 38.20 25.34 9.30
N GLY A 17 39.25 24.79 8.71
CA GLY A 17 40.46 24.34 9.41
C GLY A 17 40.19 23.35 10.54
N HIS A 18 40.51 23.75 11.79
CA HIS A 18 40.31 22.89 12.97
C HIS A 18 38.84 22.62 13.34
N LEU A 19 37.90 23.36 12.77
CA LEU A 19 36.44 23.15 12.93
C LEU A 19 35.88 22.13 11.93
N SER A 20 36.61 21.82 10.85
CA SER A 20 36.22 20.79 9.89
C SER A 20 36.22 19.42 10.56
N ALA A 21 35.49 18.45 9.98
CA ALA A 21 35.48 17.08 10.46
C ALA A 21 36.89 16.48 10.52
N GLU A 22 37.69 16.73 9.50
CA GLU A 22 39.10 16.32 9.44
C GLU A 22 39.93 16.98 10.54
N GLY A 23 39.72 18.28 10.81
CA GLY A 23 40.36 19.04 11.88
C GLY A 23 40.01 18.49 13.27
N ARG A 24 38.77 18.03 13.49
CA ARG A 24 38.37 17.37 14.74
C ARG A 24 39.09 16.05 14.94
N VAL A 25 39.27 15.25 13.89
CA VAL A 25 40.05 14.02 13.94
C VAL A 25 41.51 14.34 14.30
N ALA A 26 42.11 15.35 13.64
CA ALA A 26 43.49 15.74 13.94
C ALA A 26 43.63 16.26 15.38
N LYS A 27 42.69 17.06 15.87
CA LYS A 27 42.68 17.53 17.26
C LYS A 27 42.58 16.37 18.27
N HIS A 28 41.71 15.42 18.02
CA HIS A 28 41.56 14.22 18.88
C HIS A 28 42.81 13.35 18.88
N ALA A 29 43.49 13.22 17.74
CA ALA A 29 44.73 12.48 17.61
C ALA A 29 45.95 13.25 18.11
N GLY A 30 45.82 14.47 18.58
CA GLY A 30 46.93 15.32 19.02
C GLY A 30 47.85 15.80 17.88
N VAL A 31 47.33 15.82 16.63
CA VAL A 31 48.09 16.17 15.44
C VAL A 31 47.84 17.65 15.11
N SER A 32 48.91 18.43 14.99
CA SER A 32 48.89 19.83 14.58
C SER A 32 50.09 20.18 13.70
N ALA A 33 49.93 21.14 12.81
CA ALA A 33 51.00 21.64 11.98
C ALA A 33 51.98 22.48 12.84
N GLN A 34 53.20 21.98 13.01
CA GLN A 34 54.27 22.60 13.81
C GLN A 34 55.53 22.85 12.99
N GLY A 35 55.45 22.70 11.66
CA GLY A 35 56.60 22.84 10.77
C GLY A 35 57.53 21.64 10.72
N ARG A 36 57.11 20.49 11.23
CA ARG A 36 57.89 19.23 11.21
C ARG A 36 57.77 18.52 9.86
N ALA A 37 58.76 17.78 9.45
CA ALA A 37 58.74 17.06 8.19
C ALA A 37 57.58 16.05 8.07
N ALA A 38 57.10 15.45 9.19
CA ALA A 38 56.04 14.49 9.23
C ALA A 38 54.63 15.10 9.31
N ASP A 39 54.49 16.39 9.54
CA ASP A 39 53.19 17.00 9.79
C ASP A 39 52.19 16.81 8.64
N LYS A 40 52.68 16.97 7.40
CA LYS A 40 51.85 16.74 6.21
C LYS A 40 51.32 15.31 6.17
N TRP A 41 52.15 14.31 6.40
CA TRP A 41 51.75 12.90 6.39
C TRP A 41 50.74 12.58 7.50
N LEU A 42 50.92 13.12 8.70
CA LEU A 42 50.01 12.93 9.82
C LEU A 42 48.64 13.58 9.55
N LEU A 43 48.59 14.77 8.98
CA LEU A 43 47.34 15.43 8.61
C LEU A 43 46.62 14.67 7.47
N ASP A 44 47.34 14.15 6.49
CA ASP A 44 46.78 13.32 5.43
C ASP A 44 46.21 12.00 5.97
N ALA A 45 46.87 11.40 6.97
CA ALA A 45 46.32 10.25 7.67
C ALA A 45 45.01 10.57 8.42
N CYS A 46 44.88 11.73 9.05
CA CYS A 46 43.65 12.21 9.70
C CYS A 46 42.54 12.40 8.68
N ARG A 47 42.81 13.02 7.49
CA ARG A 47 41.85 13.11 6.40
C ARG A 47 41.37 11.77 5.90
N LEU A 48 42.29 10.84 5.68
CA LEU A 48 41.94 9.50 5.24
C LEU A 48 41.08 8.77 6.30
N THR A 49 41.41 8.93 7.57
CA THR A 49 40.66 8.35 8.68
C THR A 49 39.21 8.83 8.67
N TRP A 50 38.98 10.16 8.45
CA TRP A 50 37.64 10.69 8.31
C TRP A 50 36.92 10.12 7.10
N ARG A 51 37.50 10.29 5.90
CA ARG A 51 36.84 9.95 4.64
C ARG A 51 36.61 8.46 4.44
N ALA A 52 37.61 7.64 4.75
CA ALA A 52 37.54 6.20 4.46
C ALA A 52 36.96 5.34 5.60
N LYS A 53 36.88 5.88 6.82
CA LYS A 53 36.37 5.11 7.97
C LYS A 53 35.25 5.82 8.71
N LEU A 54 35.53 6.96 9.35
CA LEU A 54 34.57 7.57 10.27
C LEU A 54 33.28 8.02 9.57
N HIS A 55 33.41 8.70 8.43
CA HIS A 55 32.26 9.18 7.66
C HIS A 55 31.33 8.00 7.28
N MET A 56 31.89 6.94 6.74
CA MET A 56 31.10 5.77 6.34
C MET A 56 30.42 5.06 7.52
N HIS A 57 31.12 4.91 8.66
CA HIS A 57 30.50 4.33 9.83
C HIS A 57 29.36 5.20 10.38
N LEU A 58 29.59 6.49 10.50
CA LEU A 58 28.55 7.42 10.97
C LEU A 58 27.35 7.46 10.04
N LEU A 59 27.60 7.45 8.72
CA LEU A 59 26.55 7.40 7.72
C LEU A 59 25.67 6.15 7.92
N LEU A 60 26.29 4.98 8.03
CA LEU A 60 25.56 3.71 8.23
C LEU A 60 24.81 3.69 9.56
N ASP A 61 25.44 4.12 10.65
CA ASP A 61 24.81 4.15 11.97
C ASP A 61 23.60 5.08 12.01
N LEU A 62 23.72 6.29 11.47
CA LEU A 62 22.63 7.27 11.43
C LEU A 62 21.48 6.82 10.53
N PHE A 63 21.79 6.20 9.38
CA PHE A 63 20.77 5.65 8.50
C PHE A 63 20.04 4.48 9.13
N ASN A 64 20.75 3.60 9.83
CA ASN A 64 20.12 2.50 10.57
C ASN A 64 19.20 3.03 11.67
N GLN A 65 19.65 4.01 12.45
CA GLN A 65 18.80 4.64 13.48
C GLN A 65 17.56 5.34 12.87
N ALA A 66 17.74 6.04 11.75
CA ALA A 66 16.61 6.70 11.06
C ALA A 66 15.62 5.65 10.52
N ARG A 67 16.13 4.55 9.95
CA ARG A 67 15.32 3.44 9.46
C ARG A 67 14.53 2.77 10.58
N GLU A 68 15.18 2.42 11.69
CA GLU A 68 14.52 1.80 12.84
C GLU A 68 13.39 2.68 13.40
N LYS A 69 13.59 3.99 13.48
CA LYS A 69 12.55 4.93 13.89
C LYS A 69 11.40 4.97 12.89
N ALA A 70 11.70 5.01 11.59
CA ALA A 70 10.68 5.03 10.55
C ALA A 70 9.88 3.73 10.50
N GLU A 71 10.54 2.59 10.68
CA GLU A 71 9.88 1.27 10.76
C GLU A 71 8.96 1.19 11.99
N ALA A 72 9.40 1.66 13.16
CA ALA A 72 8.58 1.67 14.36
C ALA A 72 7.32 2.55 14.19
N GLU A 73 7.48 3.73 13.60
CA GLU A 73 6.35 4.62 13.29
C GLU A 73 5.39 4.00 12.26
N ALA A 74 5.93 3.40 11.21
CA ALA A 74 5.12 2.74 10.18
C ALA A 74 4.30 1.58 10.77
N ILE A 75 4.88 0.78 11.69
CA ILE A 75 4.19 -0.30 12.38
C ILE A 75 3.07 0.26 13.26
N ALA A 76 3.32 1.35 14.00
CA ALA A 76 2.31 1.98 14.85
C ALA A 76 1.12 2.49 14.02
N VAL A 77 1.39 3.24 12.95
CA VAL A 77 0.36 3.74 12.02
C VAL A 77 -0.42 2.59 11.37
N PHE A 78 0.28 1.52 10.98
CA PHE A 78 -0.39 0.33 10.43
C PHE A 78 -1.32 -0.31 11.46
N GLY A 79 -0.87 -0.44 12.71
CA GLY A 79 -1.69 -0.98 13.81
C GLY A 79 -2.95 -0.16 14.06
N ASP A 80 -2.86 1.16 14.08
CA ASP A 80 -4.01 2.05 14.24
C ASP A 80 -4.97 1.94 13.06
N ASN A 81 -4.47 1.96 11.83
CA ASN A 81 -5.29 1.78 10.64
C ASN A 81 -6.01 0.42 10.61
N LEU A 82 -5.31 -0.65 11.02
CA LEU A 82 -5.90 -1.99 11.12
C LEU A 82 -7.00 -2.04 12.17
N LYS A 83 -6.80 -1.41 13.32
CA LYS A 83 -7.82 -1.30 14.37
C LYS A 83 -9.06 -0.59 13.87
N ASP A 84 -8.90 0.54 13.18
CA ASP A 84 -10.03 1.29 12.62
C ASP A 84 -10.79 0.46 11.57
N LEU A 85 -10.05 -0.31 10.76
CA LEU A 85 -10.64 -1.21 9.77
C LEU A 85 -11.42 -2.35 10.42
N LEU A 86 -10.90 -2.98 11.48
CA LEU A 86 -11.56 -4.06 12.21
C LEU A 86 -12.80 -3.58 12.97
N LEU A 87 -12.79 -2.34 13.44
CA LEU A 87 -13.90 -1.71 14.17
C LEU A 87 -14.86 -0.95 13.25
N ALA A 88 -14.66 -0.97 11.93
CA ALA A 88 -15.56 -0.32 10.99
C ALA A 88 -16.99 -0.87 11.12
N ALA A 89 -17.97 0.04 11.08
CA ALA A 89 -19.37 -0.34 11.20
C ALA A 89 -19.81 -1.21 10.02
N PRO A 90 -20.40 -2.40 10.27
CA PRO A 90 -20.89 -3.26 9.21
C PRO A 90 -22.09 -2.62 8.50
N ALA A 91 -22.15 -2.76 7.17
CA ALA A 91 -23.33 -2.35 6.41
C ALA A 91 -24.53 -3.28 6.63
N GLY A 92 -24.30 -4.44 7.24
CA GLY A 92 -25.31 -5.41 7.58
C GLY A 92 -25.79 -6.25 6.38
N PRO A 93 -26.96 -6.92 6.52
CA PRO A 93 -27.46 -7.90 5.57
C PRO A 93 -28.04 -7.25 4.32
N LYS A 94 -27.19 -6.74 3.45
CA LYS A 94 -27.50 -6.13 2.15
C LYS A 94 -26.87 -6.92 1.02
N ALA A 95 -27.51 -6.94 -0.16
CA ALA A 95 -26.89 -7.48 -1.36
C ALA A 95 -25.80 -6.52 -1.86
N VAL A 96 -24.58 -7.03 -2.04
CA VAL A 96 -23.40 -6.22 -2.39
C VAL A 96 -22.76 -6.71 -3.67
N LEU A 97 -22.46 -5.78 -4.57
CA LEU A 97 -21.59 -5.98 -5.72
C LEU A 97 -20.18 -5.56 -5.33
N GLY A 98 -19.23 -6.50 -5.26
CA GLY A 98 -17.81 -6.24 -5.05
C GLY A 98 -17.07 -6.03 -6.35
N LEU A 99 -16.29 -4.98 -6.42
CA LEU A 99 -15.40 -4.65 -7.54
C LEU A 99 -13.95 -4.68 -7.06
N ASP A 100 -13.17 -5.61 -7.61
CA ASP A 100 -11.73 -5.67 -7.41
C ASP A 100 -11.06 -5.02 -8.63
N PRO A 101 -10.52 -3.79 -8.49
CA PRO A 101 -10.01 -3.02 -9.61
C PRO A 101 -8.77 -3.64 -10.24
N GLY A 102 -8.68 -3.58 -11.57
CA GLY A 102 -7.51 -4.03 -12.31
C GLY A 102 -7.47 -3.45 -13.71
N LEU A 103 -6.32 -2.90 -14.13
CA LEU A 103 -6.16 -2.30 -15.46
C LEU A 103 -6.03 -3.38 -16.55
N ARG A 104 -5.00 -4.20 -16.48
CA ARG A 104 -4.68 -5.19 -17.54
C ARG A 104 -5.55 -6.45 -17.44
N THR A 105 -5.75 -6.95 -16.24
CA THR A 105 -6.48 -8.18 -15.96
C THR A 105 -7.99 -8.00 -15.94
N GLY A 106 -8.47 -6.76 -16.07
CA GLY A 106 -9.87 -6.37 -15.93
C GLY A 106 -10.31 -6.23 -14.47
N VAL A 107 -11.47 -5.63 -14.29
CA VAL A 107 -12.13 -5.50 -12.98
C VAL A 107 -12.87 -6.79 -12.70
N LYS A 108 -12.56 -7.44 -11.57
CA LYS A 108 -13.26 -8.64 -11.11
C LYS A 108 -14.52 -8.22 -10.36
N VAL A 109 -15.59 -8.90 -10.65
CA VAL A 109 -16.92 -8.60 -10.14
C VAL A 109 -17.45 -9.82 -9.41
N ALA A 110 -17.90 -9.63 -8.18
CA ALA A 110 -18.61 -10.65 -7.42
C ALA A 110 -19.87 -10.06 -6.82
N VAL A 111 -20.96 -10.78 -6.89
CA VAL A 111 -22.22 -10.42 -6.22
C VAL A 111 -22.44 -11.35 -5.05
N VAL A 112 -22.60 -10.80 -3.85
CA VAL A 112 -22.99 -11.55 -2.66
C VAL A 112 -24.39 -11.14 -2.23
N ASP A 113 -25.17 -12.12 -1.80
CA ASP A 113 -26.50 -11.89 -1.27
C ASP A 113 -26.46 -11.33 0.16
N ARG A 114 -27.62 -11.14 0.78
CA ARG A 114 -27.76 -10.61 2.14
C ARG A 114 -27.14 -11.48 3.23
N THR A 115 -26.82 -12.72 2.92
CA THR A 115 -26.18 -13.67 3.85
C THR A 115 -24.68 -13.78 3.64
N GLY A 116 -24.11 -13.04 2.67
CA GLY A 116 -22.70 -13.13 2.28
C GLY A 116 -22.40 -14.29 1.32
N LYS A 117 -23.41 -15.01 0.83
CA LYS A 117 -23.23 -16.09 -0.14
C LYS A 117 -22.95 -15.50 -1.52
N LEU A 118 -21.92 -16.01 -2.19
CA LEU A 118 -21.65 -15.68 -3.59
C LEU A 118 -22.77 -16.20 -4.49
N VAL A 119 -23.38 -15.33 -5.30
CA VAL A 119 -24.51 -15.65 -6.18
C VAL A 119 -24.22 -15.43 -7.65
N ASP A 120 -23.25 -14.56 -8.00
CA ASP A 120 -22.85 -14.32 -9.39
C ASP A 120 -21.44 -13.73 -9.47
N THR A 121 -20.78 -13.91 -10.63
CA THR A 121 -19.45 -13.35 -10.91
C THR A 121 -19.34 -12.89 -12.35
N ALA A 122 -18.45 -11.93 -12.58
CA ALA A 122 -18.07 -11.50 -13.93
C ALA A 122 -16.64 -10.94 -13.93
N THR A 123 -16.05 -10.82 -15.12
CA THR A 123 -14.86 -10.00 -15.34
C THR A 123 -15.17 -9.01 -16.44
N ILE A 124 -14.96 -7.72 -16.16
CA ILE A 124 -15.22 -6.63 -17.10
C ILE A 124 -13.92 -5.89 -17.43
N TYR A 125 -13.88 -5.23 -18.56
CA TYR A 125 -12.67 -4.57 -19.07
C TYR A 125 -12.95 -3.10 -19.45
N PRO A 126 -13.34 -2.25 -18.51
CA PRO A 126 -13.69 -0.86 -18.82
C PRO A 126 -12.47 0.00 -19.18
N HIS A 127 -11.28 -0.40 -18.69
CA HIS A 127 -10.05 0.37 -18.81
C HIS A 127 -9.19 -0.06 -20.00
N GLU A 128 -8.09 0.67 -20.25
CA GLU A 128 -7.11 0.27 -21.24
C GLU A 128 -6.53 -1.14 -20.93
N PRO A 129 -6.17 -1.91 -21.94
CA PRO A 129 -6.22 -1.58 -23.37
C PRO A 129 -7.59 -1.81 -24.04
N LYS A 130 -8.53 -2.51 -23.41
CA LYS A 130 -9.78 -2.95 -24.05
C LYS A 130 -10.85 -1.86 -24.16
N ARG A 131 -10.88 -0.90 -23.23
CA ARG A 131 -11.83 0.26 -23.19
C ARG A 131 -13.31 -0.10 -23.39
N GLN A 132 -13.76 -1.22 -22.84
CA GLN A 132 -15.14 -1.72 -22.99
C GLN A 132 -16.07 -1.08 -21.94
N TRP A 133 -16.13 0.26 -21.90
CA TRP A 133 -16.88 1.01 -20.88
C TRP A 133 -18.37 0.70 -20.90
N ASP A 134 -19.02 0.90 -22.04
CA ASP A 134 -20.47 0.70 -22.18
C ASP A 134 -20.89 -0.76 -21.98
N GLN A 135 -20.09 -1.71 -22.50
CA GLN A 135 -20.31 -3.13 -22.28
C GLN A 135 -20.20 -3.48 -20.79
N SER A 136 -19.22 -2.89 -20.08
CA SER A 136 -19.03 -3.08 -18.65
C SER A 136 -20.23 -2.54 -17.86
N LEU A 137 -20.72 -1.35 -18.19
CA LEU A 137 -21.94 -0.79 -17.58
C LEU A 137 -23.16 -1.68 -17.81
N HIS A 138 -23.31 -2.24 -19.02
CA HIS A 138 -24.42 -3.14 -19.32
C HIS A 138 -24.41 -4.42 -18.48
N VAL A 139 -23.23 -5.05 -18.35
CA VAL A 139 -23.03 -6.24 -17.51
C VAL A 139 -23.33 -5.92 -16.04
N LEU A 140 -22.77 -4.82 -15.52
CA LEU A 140 -22.98 -4.44 -14.12
C LEU A 140 -24.45 -4.11 -13.84
N ARG A 141 -25.13 -3.39 -14.73
CA ARG A 141 -26.56 -3.10 -14.60
C ARG A 141 -27.40 -4.38 -14.56
N ALA A 142 -27.11 -5.34 -15.45
CA ALA A 142 -27.82 -6.62 -15.48
C ALA A 142 -27.65 -7.40 -14.18
N LEU A 143 -26.43 -7.46 -13.65
CA LEU A 143 -26.13 -8.13 -12.37
C LEU A 143 -26.85 -7.44 -11.20
N CYS A 144 -26.78 -6.10 -11.14
CA CYS A 144 -27.42 -5.34 -10.08
C CYS A 144 -28.95 -5.49 -10.08
N ALA A 145 -29.57 -5.47 -11.25
CA ALA A 145 -31.02 -5.65 -11.38
C ALA A 145 -31.43 -7.11 -11.03
N LYS A 146 -30.66 -8.10 -11.52
CA LYS A 146 -30.95 -9.53 -11.28
C LYS A 146 -30.92 -9.89 -9.79
N HIS A 147 -29.98 -9.34 -9.04
CA HIS A 147 -29.73 -9.70 -7.63
C HIS A 147 -30.18 -8.63 -6.64
N ALA A 148 -30.92 -7.61 -7.10
CA ALA A 148 -31.39 -6.50 -6.26
C ALA A 148 -30.26 -5.90 -5.41
N VAL A 149 -29.13 -5.59 -6.02
CA VAL A 149 -27.94 -5.03 -5.36
C VAL A 149 -28.27 -3.69 -4.73
N GLU A 150 -27.93 -3.53 -3.47
CA GLU A 150 -28.14 -2.30 -2.70
C GLU A 150 -26.85 -1.47 -2.57
N LEU A 151 -25.69 -2.16 -2.50
CA LEU A 151 -24.38 -1.53 -2.30
C LEU A 151 -23.36 -1.99 -3.33
N ILE A 152 -22.47 -1.08 -3.72
CA ILE A 152 -21.31 -1.37 -4.56
C ILE A 152 -20.05 -1.12 -3.73
N ALA A 153 -19.31 -2.18 -3.41
CA ALA A 153 -18.03 -2.13 -2.72
C ALA A 153 -16.89 -2.09 -3.74
N ILE A 154 -16.01 -1.10 -3.66
CA ILE A 154 -14.90 -0.90 -4.58
C ILE A 154 -13.59 -1.00 -3.80
N GLY A 155 -12.70 -1.91 -4.18
CA GLY A 155 -11.36 -2.00 -3.61
C GLY A 155 -10.55 -0.72 -3.83
N ASN A 156 -9.72 -0.34 -2.86
CA ASN A 156 -8.93 0.90 -2.92
C ASN A 156 -7.55 0.76 -3.59
N GLY A 157 -7.29 -0.31 -4.32
CA GLY A 157 -6.04 -0.56 -5.02
C GLY A 157 -5.88 0.16 -6.36
N THR A 158 -5.03 -0.40 -7.20
CA THR A 158 -4.73 0.15 -8.54
C THR A 158 -6.00 0.23 -9.39
N ALA A 159 -6.24 1.36 -10.06
CA ALA A 159 -7.45 1.66 -10.84
C ALA A 159 -8.74 1.87 -10.01
N SER A 160 -8.63 2.08 -8.70
CA SER A 160 -9.79 2.34 -7.84
C SER A 160 -10.55 3.59 -8.26
N ARG A 161 -9.87 4.67 -8.63
CA ARG A 161 -10.50 5.93 -9.07
C ARG A 161 -11.31 5.76 -10.35
N GLU A 162 -10.77 5.03 -11.32
CA GLU A 162 -11.43 4.74 -12.59
C GLU A 162 -12.64 3.83 -12.38
N THR A 163 -12.51 2.84 -11.50
CA THR A 163 -13.59 1.92 -11.13
C THR A 163 -14.68 2.64 -10.30
N ASP A 164 -14.30 3.59 -9.44
CA ASP A 164 -15.24 4.45 -8.73
C ASP A 164 -16.06 5.33 -9.68
N LYS A 165 -15.41 5.86 -10.74
CA LYS A 165 -16.11 6.59 -11.81
C LYS A 165 -17.10 5.68 -12.54
N LEU A 166 -16.70 4.45 -12.88
CA LEU A 166 -17.57 3.47 -13.53
C LEU A 166 -18.82 3.17 -12.68
N ALA A 167 -18.63 2.94 -11.38
CA ALA A 167 -19.74 2.73 -10.45
C ALA A 167 -20.64 3.98 -10.33
N GLY A 168 -20.07 5.17 -10.36
CA GLY A 168 -20.82 6.42 -10.39
C GLY A 168 -21.68 6.57 -11.65
N ASP A 169 -21.16 6.20 -12.82
CA ASP A 169 -21.90 6.24 -14.06
C ASP A 169 -22.98 5.15 -14.12
N LEU A 170 -22.72 3.96 -13.54
CA LEU A 170 -23.73 2.92 -13.36
C LEU A 170 -24.93 3.41 -12.51
N ILE A 171 -24.68 4.08 -11.39
CA ILE A 171 -25.73 4.61 -10.52
C ILE A 171 -26.58 5.66 -11.27
N LYS A 172 -25.95 6.51 -12.09
CA LYS A 172 -26.68 7.49 -12.93
C LYS A 172 -27.49 6.82 -14.04
N LEU A 173 -26.99 5.70 -14.59
CA LEU A 173 -27.65 4.93 -15.64
C LEU A 173 -28.87 4.16 -15.14
N ALA A 174 -28.88 3.76 -13.85
CA ALA A 174 -29.92 2.94 -13.24
C ALA A 174 -30.39 3.52 -11.89
N PRO A 175 -30.93 4.76 -11.87
CA PRO A 175 -31.35 5.42 -10.63
C PRO A 175 -32.50 4.69 -9.93
N GLU A 176 -33.27 3.89 -10.67
CA GLU A 176 -34.35 3.06 -10.15
C GLU A 176 -33.88 2.00 -9.14
N LEU A 177 -32.61 1.56 -9.23
CA LEU A 177 -32.05 0.56 -8.33
C LEU A 177 -31.60 1.13 -6.97
N LYS A 178 -31.55 2.47 -6.85
CA LYS A 178 -31.21 3.19 -5.60
C LYS A 178 -29.91 2.71 -4.91
N MET A 179 -28.95 2.29 -5.71
CA MET A 179 -27.67 1.78 -5.23
C MET A 179 -26.80 2.89 -4.64
N GLN A 180 -25.96 2.52 -3.66
CA GLN A 180 -24.88 3.37 -3.14
C GLN A 180 -23.54 2.72 -3.39
N LYS A 181 -22.49 3.52 -3.59
CA LYS A 181 -21.13 3.04 -3.75
C LYS A 181 -20.25 3.46 -2.58
N ILE A 182 -19.33 2.59 -2.19
CA ILE A 182 -18.38 2.82 -1.10
C ILE A 182 -17.04 2.23 -1.51
N VAL A 183 -15.97 3.00 -1.33
CA VAL A 183 -14.60 2.49 -1.46
C VAL A 183 -14.23 1.83 -0.15
N VAL A 184 -13.76 0.59 -0.21
CA VAL A 184 -13.35 -0.21 0.94
C VAL A 184 -11.88 -0.59 0.85
N SER A 185 -11.24 -0.78 1.98
CA SER A 185 -9.86 -1.26 2.01
C SER A 185 -9.78 -2.68 1.46
N GLU A 186 -8.87 -2.93 0.52
CA GLU A 186 -8.56 -4.27 0.01
C GLU A 186 -7.34 -4.90 0.70
N ALA A 187 -6.83 -4.27 1.78
CA ALA A 187 -5.69 -4.79 2.52
C ALA A 187 -5.87 -6.28 2.88
N GLY A 188 -4.91 -7.12 2.54
CA GLY A 188 -4.95 -8.56 2.77
C GLY A 188 -5.91 -9.36 1.87
N ALA A 189 -6.70 -8.74 0.97
CA ALA A 189 -7.60 -9.48 0.08
C ALA A 189 -6.88 -10.47 -0.84
N SER A 190 -5.69 -10.10 -1.32
CA SER A 190 -4.82 -10.97 -2.12
C SER A 190 -4.25 -12.14 -1.29
N VAL A 191 -3.93 -11.90 -0.02
CA VAL A 191 -3.46 -12.94 0.91
C VAL A 191 -4.59 -13.95 1.14
N TYR A 192 -5.79 -13.48 1.47
CA TYR A 192 -6.97 -14.34 1.59
C TYR A 192 -7.23 -15.12 0.31
N SER A 193 -7.27 -14.47 -0.85
CA SER A 193 -7.64 -15.11 -2.11
C SER A 193 -6.71 -16.27 -2.50
N ALA A 194 -5.42 -16.19 -2.14
CA ALA A 194 -4.41 -17.22 -2.36
C ALA A 194 -4.34 -18.27 -1.23
N SER A 195 -5.04 -18.06 -0.11
CA SER A 195 -4.97 -18.95 1.06
C SER A 195 -5.63 -20.30 0.82
N GLU A 196 -5.20 -21.30 1.60
CA GLU A 196 -5.83 -22.62 1.63
C GLU A 196 -7.29 -22.53 2.10
N PHE A 197 -7.58 -21.59 3.01
CA PHE A 197 -8.93 -21.34 3.48
C PHE A 197 -9.86 -20.91 2.32
N ALA A 198 -9.46 -19.92 1.53
CA ALA A 198 -10.23 -19.47 0.37
C ALA A 198 -10.35 -20.54 -0.71
N ALA A 199 -9.32 -21.41 -0.88
CA ALA A 199 -9.37 -22.52 -1.81
C ALA A 199 -10.40 -23.59 -1.38
N LYS A 200 -10.55 -23.83 -0.09
CA LYS A 200 -11.58 -24.73 0.47
C LYS A 200 -12.98 -24.12 0.39
N GLU A 201 -13.09 -22.81 0.64
CA GLU A 201 -14.37 -22.08 0.59
C GLU A 201 -14.90 -21.97 -0.85
N PHE A 202 -14.00 -21.80 -1.83
CA PHE A 202 -14.32 -21.62 -3.25
C PHE A 202 -13.39 -22.48 -4.14
N PRO A 203 -13.55 -23.80 -4.15
CA PRO A 203 -12.63 -24.69 -4.89
C PRO A 203 -12.64 -24.46 -6.41
N ASP A 204 -13.79 -24.12 -6.97
CA ASP A 204 -13.99 -23.95 -8.41
C ASP A 204 -13.86 -22.49 -8.88
N LEU A 205 -13.56 -21.56 -7.97
CA LEU A 205 -13.49 -20.13 -8.27
C LEU A 205 -12.05 -19.69 -8.53
N ASP A 206 -11.87 -18.92 -9.59
CA ASP A 206 -10.57 -18.30 -9.88
C ASP A 206 -10.08 -17.45 -8.71
N VAL A 207 -8.78 -17.55 -8.40
CA VAL A 207 -8.14 -16.82 -7.29
C VAL A 207 -8.43 -15.31 -7.36
N SER A 208 -8.40 -14.73 -8.56
CA SER A 208 -8.65 -13.29 -8.73
C SER A 208 -10.09 -12.88 -8.42
N ILE A 209 -11.07 -13.77 -8.58
CA ILE A 209 -12.46 -13.48 -8.23
C ILE A 209 -12.70 -13.58 -6.73
N ARG A 210 -11.96 -14.45 -6.02
CA ARG A 210 -12.05 -14.56 -4.55
C ARG A 210 -11.74 -13.22 -3.87
N GLY A 211 -10.83 -12.41 -4.44
CA GLY A 211 -10.57 -11.04 -3.98
C GLY A 211 -11.82 -10.16 -4.02
N ALA A 212 -12.55 -10.17 -5.14
CA ALA A 212 -13.80 -9.41 -5.28
C ALA A 212 -14.89 -9.87 -4.30
N VAL A 213 -14.97 -11.18 -3.99
CA VAL A 213 -15.87 -11.70 -2.96
C VAL A 213 -15.50 -11.15 -1.58
N SER A 214 -14.20 -11.16 -1.25
CA SER A 214 -13.71 -10.60 0.02
C SER A 214 -14.04 -9.11 0.14
N ILE A 215 -13.84 -8.31 -0.91
CA ILE A 215 -14.19 -6.89 -0.95
C ILE A 215 -15.70 -6.68 -0.69
N ALA A 216 -16.57 -7.49 -1.30
CA ALA A 216 -18.02 -7.38 -1.09
C ALA A 216 -18.42 -7.72 0.34
N ARG A 217 -17.95 -8.83 0.88
CA ARG A 217 -18.26 -9.30 2.24
C ARG A 217 -17.70 -8.39 3.32
N ARG A 218 -16.54 -7.80 3.07
CA ARG A 218 -15.90 -6.83 3.97
C ARG A 218 -16.75 -5.60 4.21
N LEU A 219 -17.58 -5.19 3.25
CA LEU A 219 -18.55 -4.14 3.46
C LEU A 219 -19.73 -4.61 4.31
N GLN A 220 -20.16 -5.86 4.17
CA GLN A 220 -21.25 -6.41 4.98
C GLN A 220 -20.87 -6.57 6.45
N ASP A 221 -19.71 -7.20 6.70
CA ASP A 221 -19.15 -7.45 8.03
C ASP A 221 -17.61 -7.45 7.96
N PRO A 222 -16.96 -6.31 8.24
CA PRO A 222 -15.51 -6.19 8.16
C PRO A 222 -14.77 -7.19 9.04
N LEU A 223 -15.22 -7.38 10.27
CA LEU A 223 -14.54 -8.24 11.23
C LEU A 223 -14.62 -9.71 10.81
N ALA A 224 -15.81 -10.19 10.43
CA ALA A 224 -16.01 -11.58 10.00
C ALA A 224 -15.18 -11.96 8.78
N GLU A 225 -14.87 -10.98 7.89
CA GLU A 225 -14.06 -11.23 6.71
C GLU A 225 -12.57 -11.09 6.99
N LEU A 226 -12.17 -10.07 7.77
CA LEU A 226 -10.75 -9.79 8.03
C LEU A 226 -10.08 -10.85 8.92
N VAL A 227 -10.81 -11.48 9.83
CA VAL A 227 -10.28 -12.58 10.67
C VAL A 227 -9.90 -13.85 9.88
N LYS A 228 -10.29 -13.93 8.60
CA LYS A 228 -9.89 -15.02 7.69
C LYS A 228 -8.47 -14.84 7.13
N ILE A 229 -7.88 -13.67 7.31
CA ILE A 229 -6.53 -13.34 6.85
C ILE A 229 -5.56 -13.72 7.95
N ASP A 230 -4.64 -14.62 7.63
CA ASP A 230 -3.56 -15.02 8.54
C ASP A 230 -2.54 -13.86 8.63
N PRO A 231 -2.18 -13.42 9.82
CA PRO A 231 -1.27 -12.29 10.02
C PRO A 231 0.17 -12.55 9.58
#